data_b31c015df7b9ec2f9928097ec3dd9ac2
#
_entry.id   b31c015df7b9ec2f9928097ec3dd9ac2
#
_cell.length_a   1.000
_cell.length_b   1.000
_cell.length_c   1.000
_cell.angle_alpha   90.00
_cell.angle_beta   90.00
_cell.angle_gamma   90.00
#
_symmetry.space_group_name_H-M   'P 1'
#
loop_
_entity.id
_entity.type
_entity.pdbx_description
1 polymer ?
#
loop_
_entity_poly.entity_id
_entity_poly.type
_entity_poly.pdbx_seq_one_letter_code
_entity_poly.pdbx_strand_id
1 'polypeptide(L)'
;MTGPAVGLWLFEHRSFEEIRASAIPWLETFCDPVEVEADRDLAFRVQEPAVLGLHALNTAEAGMFFLSEDDCIPADDEDYSGFSRPPVQGLILAAGCSGQVNHILLGHLALAFAQRLHAVIDFDGVLGFTPGDRAEEAAELARARALVASLPGTVREVSYDTGGGDRWIRHVGDLQFLSAWLQHPDFRLVK
;
A
#
# COMPACT_ATOMS: atom_id res chain seq x y z
N MET A 1 15.01 -0.20 2.99
CA MET A 1 14.29 0.49 1.90
C MET A 1 14.03 1.92 2.33
N THR A 2 14.07 2.89 1.44
CA THR A 2 13.93 4.33 1.78
C THR A 2 12.72 4.99 1.12
N GLY A 3 11.96 4.24 0.33
CA GLY A 3 10.74 4.66 -0.36
C GLY A 3 9.46 4.35 0.43
N PRO A 4 8.29 4.78 -0.08
CA PRO A 4 7.01 4.43 0.49
C PRO A 4 6.68 2.95 0.28
N ALA A 5 5.82 2.42 1.17
CA ALA A 5 5.29 1.07 1.08
C ALA A 5 3.78 1.06 1.33
N VAL A 6 3.14 -0.02 0.93
CA VAL A 6 1.75 -0.34 1.28
C VAL A 6 1.63 -1.84 1.51
N GLY A 7 0.75 -2.24 2.42
CA GLY A 7 0.32 -3.61 2.59
C GLY A 7 -0.84 -3.96 1.65
N LEU A 8 -0.91 -5.21 1.25
CA LEU A 8 -2.06 -5.80 0.56
C LEU A 8 -2.56 -6.96 1.41
N TRP A 9 -3.75 -6.83 2.00
CA TRP A 9 -4.31 -7.86 2.88
C TRP A 9 -5.31 -8.72 2.15
N LEU A 10 -5.04 -10.02 2.17
CA LEU A 10 -5.86 -11.04 1.52
C LEU A 10 -6.73 -11.77 2.55
N PHE A 11 -7.97 -12.06 2.16
CA PHE A 11 -8.92 -12.83 2.97
C PHE A 11 -9.03 -14.30 2.50
N GLU A 12 -8.29 -14.66 1.46
CA GLU A 12 -8.14 -16.02 0.97
C GLU A 12 -6.65 -16.28 0.77
N HIS A 13 -6.16 -17.38 1.33
CA HIS A 13 -4.76 -17.74 1.24
C HIS A 13 -4.40 -18.18 -0.20
N ARG A 14 -3.29 -17.66 -0.70
CA ARG A 14 -2.63 -18.07 -1.95
C ARG A 14 -1.15 -18.20 -1.67
N SER A 15 -0.50 -19.25 -2.16
CA SER A 15 0.96 -19.31 -2.02
C SER A 15 1.62 -18.13 -2.73
N PHE A 16 2.68 -17.59 -2.18
CA PHE A 16 3.39 -16.47 -2.80
C PHE A 16 3.96 -16.85 -4.16
N GLU A 17 4.29 -18.13 -4.36
CA GLU A 17 4.71 -18.66 -5.66
C GLU A 17 3.62 -18.56 -6.71
N GLU A 18 2.35 -18.87 -6.37
CA GLU A 18 1.21 -18.70 -7.28
C GLU A 18 0.94 -17.22 -7.59
N ILE A 19 1.07 -16.34 -6.57
CA ILE A 19 0.94 -14.90 -6.76
C ILE A 19 1.99 -14.40 -7.74
N ARG A 20 3.27 -14.76 -7.56
CA ARG A 20 4.36 -14.40 -8.46
C ARG A 20 4.14 -14.95 -9.87
N ALA A 21 3.81 -16.23 -9.98
CA ALA A 21 3.57 -16.88 -11.27
C ALA A 21 2.46 -16.18 -12.08
N SER A 22 1.46 -15.63 -11.39
CA SER A 22 0.38 -14.86 -12.04
C SER A 22 0.77 -13.39 -12.31
N ALA A 23 1.65 -12.81 -11.50
CA ALA A 23 2.05 -11.41 -11.61
C ALA A 23 3.12 -11.18 -12.69
N ILE A 24 4.11 -12.07 -12.80
CA ILE A 24 5.26 -11.92 -13.70
C ILE A 24 4.84 -11.66 -15.15
N PRO A 25 3.99 -12.49 -15.80
CA PRO A 25 3.61 -12.25 -17.19
C PRO A 25 2.87 -10.92 -17.42
N TRP A 26 2.14 -10.46 -16.40
CA TRP A 26 1.48 -9.17 -16.45
C TRP A 26 2.48 -8.02 -16.29
N LEU A 27 3.39 -8.11 -15.32
CA LEU A 27 4.42 -7.09 -15.09
C LEU A 27 5.34 -6.96 -16.32
N GLU A 28 5.75 -8.05 -16.96
CA GLU A 28 6.58 -8.06 -18.16
C GLU A 28 5.95 -7.29 -19.33
N THR A 29 4.65 -7.02 -19.31
CA THR A 29 4.02 -6.20 -20.35
C THR A 29 4.34 -4.72 -20.27
N PHE A 30 4.84 -4.22 -19.10
CA PHE A 30 5.13 -2.79 -18.90
C PHE A 30 6.30 -2.51 -17.94
N CYS A 31 6.95 -3.54 -17.44
CA CYS A 31 8.12 -3.44 -16.55
C CYS A 31 9.33 -4.14 -17.16
N ASP A 32 10.52 -3.57 -16.94
CA ASP A 32 11.81 -4.14 -17.27
C ASP A 32 12.90 -3.53 -16.36
N PRO A 33 13.67 -4.32 -15.60
CA PRO A 33 13.56 -5.77 -15.44
C PRO A 33 12.35 -6.21 -14.60
N VAL A 34 12.01 -7.52 -14.67
CA VAL A 34 11.16 -8.25 -13.72
C VAL A 34 11.95 -9.46 -13.25
N GLU A 35 12.37 -9.47 -11.99
CA GLU A 35 13.32 -10.43 -11.44
C GLU A 35 12.81 -11.04 -10.15
N VAL A 36 13.16 -12.30 -9.89
CA VAL A 36 12.93 -12.95 -8.59
C VAL A 36 14.24 -12.92 -7.84
N GLU A 37 14.28 -12.20 -6.74
CA GLU A 37 15.44 -12.06 -5.87
C GLU A 37 15.76 -13.37 -5.12
N ALA A 38 16.94 -13.43 -4.48
CA ALA A 38 17.41 -14.61 -3.76
C ALA A 38 16.52 -14.98 -2.54
N ASP A 39 15.89 -14.00 -1.90
CA ASP A 39 14.91 -14.14 -0.83
C ASP A 39 13.49 -14.47 -1.33
N ARG A 40 13.35 -14.65 -2.64
CA ARG A 40 12.12 -14.92 -3.40
C ARG A 40 11.22 -13.70 -3.62
N ASP A 41 11.59 -12.51 -3.19
CA ASP A 41 10.88 -11.30 -3.50
C ASP A 41 10.83 -11.05 -5.01
N LEU A 42 9.79 -10.38 -5.47
CA LEU A 42 9.66 -9.98 -6.87
C LEU A 42 10.10 -8.52 -6.99
N ALA A 43 11.20 -8.30 -7.71
CA ALA A 43 11.72 -6.97 -8.01
C ALA A 43 11.39 -6.58 -9.45
N PHE A 44 10.92 -5.34 -9.68
CA PHE A 44 10.57 -4.87 -11.01
C PHE A 44 10.65 -3.35 -11.13
N ARG A 45 10.79 -2.86 -12.36
CA ARG A 45 10.83 -1.43 -12.67
C ARG A 45 9.86 -1.08 -13.78
N VAL A 46 8.99 -0.10 -13.54
CA VAL A 46 8.01 0.35 -14.53
C VAL A 46 8.70 1.13 -15.65
N GLN A 47 8.48 0.72 -16.90
CA GLN A 47 8.95 1.37 -18.12
C GLN A 47 7.81 2.04 -18.87
N GLU A 48 6.64 1.37 -18.97
CA GLU A 48 5.48 1.86 -19.71
C GLU A 48 4.31 2.16 -18.78
N PRO A 49 4.32 3.33 -18.08
CA PRO A 49 3.30 3.68 -17.08
C PRO A 49 1.90 3.88 -17.70
N ALA A 50 1.80 4.02 -19.01
CA ALA A 50 0.51 4.13 -19.72
C ALA A 50 -0.40 2.92 -19.50
N VAL A 51 0.15 1.72 -19.28
CA VAL A 51 -0.59 0.50 -18.92
C VAL A 51 -1.33 0.64 -17.59
N LEU A 52 -0.79 1.48 -16.69
CA LEU A 52 -1.41 1.84 -15.41
C LEU A 52 -2.32 3.09 -15.52
N GLY A 53 -2.60 3.58 -16.74
CA GLY A 53 -3.39 4.79 -16.98
C GLY A 53 -2.59 6.11 -16.85
N LEU A 54 -1.28 6.06 -16.70
CA LEU A 54 -0.40 7.20 -16.44
C LEU A 54 0.29 7.69 -17.73
N HIS A 55 -0.48 8.13 -18.72
CA HIS A 55 0.02 8.47 -20.05
C HIS A 55 1.02 9.64 -20.13
N ALA A 56 1.02 10.53 -19.12
CA ALA A 56 1.88 11.71 -19.09
C ALA A 56 3.04 11.60 -18.07
N LEU A 57 3.15 10.48 -17.35
CA LEU A 57 4.15 10.32 -16.31
C LEU A 57 5.51 10.01 -16.92
N ASN A 58 6.52 10.80 -16.55
CA ASN A 58 7.92 10.53 -16.87
C ASN A 58 8.51 9.57 -15.83
N THR A 59 8.97 8.40 -16.29
CA THR A 59 9.55 7.35 -15.41
C THR A 59 11.06 7.47 -15.21
N ALA A 60 11.73 8.52 -15.72
CA ALA A 60 13.17 8.67 -15.60
C ALA A 60 13.70 8.63 -14.14
N GLU A 61 12.87 9.08 -13.20
CA GLU A 61 13.16 9.07 -11.76
C GLU A 61 12.53 7.87 -11.02
N ALA A 62 11.90 6.96 -11.75
CA ALA A 62 11.32 5.76 -11.14
C ALA A 62 12.42 4.80 -10.68
N GLY A 63 12.32 4.35 -9.44
CA GLY A 63 13.17 3.29 -8.88
C GLY A 63 12.62 1.90 -9.15
N MET A 64 13.24 0.92 -8.47
CA MET A 64 12.73 -0.44 -8.39
C MET A 64 11.54 -0.49 -7.43
N PHE A 65 10.62 -1.40 -7.70
CA PHE A 65 9.54 -1.79 -6.82
C PHE A 65 9.72 -3.24 -6.41
N PHE A 66 9.23 -3.58 -5.23
CA PHE A 66 9.37 -4.89 -4.63
C PHE A 66 8.01 -5.38 -4.14
N LEU A 67 7.71 -6.65 -4.43
CA LEU A 67 6.57 -7.35 -3.84
C LEU A 67 7.11 -8.53 -3.03
N SER A 68 6.79 -8.56 -1.74
CA SER A 68 7.19 -9.59 -0.78
C SER A 68 6.00 -10.10 0.04
N GLU A 69 6.17 -11.23 0.72
CA GLU A 69 5.22 -11.65 1.75
C GLU A 69 5.40 -10.79 3.00
N ASP A 70 4.29 -10.58 3.72
CA ASP A 70 4.28 -10.01 5.05
C ASP A 70 3.97 -11.12 6.07
N ASP A 71 5.02 -11.64 6.69
CA ASP A 71 4.91 -12.69 7.69
C ASP A 71 4.24 -12.22 9.00
N CYS A 72 4.01 -10.93 9.15
CA CYS A 72 3.36 -10.35 10.31
C CYS A 72 1.82 -10.36 10.21
N ILE A 73 1.23 -10.63 9.06
CA ILE A 73 -0.22 -10.59 8.86
C ILE A 73 -0.77 -12.01 8.70
N PRO A 74 -1.82 -12.41 9.50
CA PRO A 74 -2.46 -11.60 10.55
C PRO A 74 -1.60 -11.47 11.80
N ALA A 75 -1.62 -10.30 12.43
CA ALA A 75 -0.92 -10.05 13.69
C ALA A 75 -1.87 -10.21 14.89
N ASP A 76 -1.38 -10.83 15.96
CA ASP A 76 -2.19 -11.13 17.16
C ASP A 76 -2.58 -9.87 17.96
N ASP A 77 -1.82 -8.77 17.80
CA ASP A 77 -2.01 -7.51 18.51
C ASP A 77 -2.86 -6.49 17.73
N GLU A 78 -3.32 -6.83 16.53
CA GLU A 78 -4.14 -5.98 15.70
C GLU A 78 -5.65 -6.20 15.90
N ASP A 79 -6.42 -5.10 15.84
CA ASP A 79 -7.86 -5.14 15.95
C ASP A 79 -8.53 -5.20 14.57
N TYR A 80 -8.86 -6.39 14.13
CA TYR A 80 -9.57 -6.64 12.86
C TYR A 80 -11.11 -6.59 12.97
N SER A 81 -11.67 -6.10 14.07
CA SER A 81 -13.13 -6.08 14.29
C SER A 81 -13.91 -5.27 13.25
N GLY A 82 -13.23 -4.34 12.55
CA GLY A 82 -13.79 -3.60 11.42
C GLY A 82 -14.05 -4.44 10.17
N PHE A 83 -13.58 -5.69 10.10
CA PHE A 83 -13.74 -6.60 8.98
C PHE A 83 -14.70 -7.74 9.33
N SER A 84 -15.33 -8.36 8.34
CA SER A 84 -16.17 -9.53 8.54
C SER A 84 -15.40 -10.76 9.03
N ARG A 85 -14.12 -10.82 8.71
CA ARG A 85 -13.12 -11.79 9.17
C ARG A 85 -11.73 -11.15 9.14
N PRO A 86 -10.77 -11.60 9.95
CA PRO A 86 -9.38 -11.16 9.84
C PRO A 86 -8.81 -11.48 8.45
N PRO A 87 -7.81 -10.71 7.98
CA PRO A 87 -7.00 -11.14 6.84
C PRO A 87 -6.26 -12.44 7.19
N VAL A 88 -5.93 -13.23 6.20
CA VAL A 88 -5.23 -14.51 6.39
C VAL A 88 -3.81 -14.47 5.82
N GLN A 89 -3.47 -13.41 5.11
CA GLN A 89 -2.17 -13.21 4.48
C GLN A 89 -1.95 -11.73 4.18
N GLY A 90 -0.74 -11.25 4.38
CA GLY A 90 -0.27 -9.94 3.95
C GLY A 90 0.78 -10.04 2.84
N LEU A 91 0.82 -9.02 2.00
CA LEU A 91 1.93 -8.76 1.09
C LEU A 91 2.37 -7.31 1.29
N ILE A 92 3.65 -7.05 1.08
CA ILE A 92 4.23 -5.71 1.07
C ILE A 92 4.57 -5.34 -0.37
N LEU A 93 4.05 -4.22 -0.83
CA LEU A 93 4.47 -3.59 -2.08
C LEU A 93 5.20 -2.29 -1.74
N ALA A 94 6.48 -2.22 -2.09
CA ALA A 94 7.36 -1.12 -1.69
C ALA A 94 8.11 -0.51 -2.87
N ALA A 95 8.40 0.79 -2.79
CA ALA A 95 9.32 1.47 -3.70
C ALA A 95 10.73 1.53 -3.11
N GLY A 96 11.76 1.25 -3.90
CA GLY A 96 13.16 1.34 -3.49
C GLY A 96 13.64 2.78 -3.26
N CYS A 97 12.97 3.76 -3.85
CA CYS A 97 13.29 5.18 -3.74
C CYS A 97 12.06 5.98 -3.32
N SER A 98 12.28 7.13 -2.71
CA SER A 98 11.26 8.15 -2.48
C SER A 98 11.16 9.11 -3.68
N GLY A 99 10.20 10.01 -3.65
CA GLY A 99 9.93 11.00 -4.69
C GLY A 99 8.53 10.82 -5.27
N GLN A 100 7.95 11.92 -5.75
CA GLN A 100 6.54 11.94 -6.18
C GLN A 100 6.21 10.89 -7.24
N VAL A 101 7.12 10.66 -8.19
CA VAL A 101 6.95 9.64 -9.24
C VAL A 101 6.76 8.25 -8.62
N ASN A 102 7.56 7.91 -7.59
CA ASN A 102 7.49 6.61 -6.92
C ASN A 102 6.22 6.45 -6.09
N HIS A 103 5.73 7.51 -5.44
CA HIS A 103 4.43 7.48 -4.76
C HIS A 103 3.29 7.24 -5.76
N ILE A 104 3.27 7.94 -6.89
CA ILE A 104 2.24 7.80 -7.92
C ILE A 104 2.25 6.38 -8.49
N LEU A 105 3.41 5.90 -8.94
CA LEU A 105 3.55 4.56 -9.48
C LEU A 105 3.17 3.47 -8.47
N LEU A 106 3.66 3.59 -7.23
CA LEU A 106 3.33 2.63 -6.16
C LEU A 106 1.82 2.57 -5.90
N GLY A 107 1.16 3.72 -5.84
CA GLY A 107 -0.29 3.77 -5.62
C GLY A 107 -1.08 3.13 -6.77
N HIS A 108 -0.69 3.35 -8.03
CA HIS A 108 -1.33 2.70 -9.18
C HIS A 108 -1.02 1.20 -9.26
N LEU A 109 0.21 0.79 -8.92
CA LEU A 109 0.57 -0.62 -8.79
C LEU A 109 -0.25 -1.29 -7.67
N ALA A 110 -0.36 -0.65 -6.50
CA ALA A 110 -1.17 -1.14 -5.38
C ALA A 110 -2.64 -1.34 -5.79
N LEU A 111 -3.22 -0.37 -6.50
CA LEU A 111 -4.58 -0.47 -7.02
C LEU A 111 -4.73 -1.68 -7.97
N ALA A 112 -3.79 -1.85 -8.90
CA ALA A 112 -3.82 -2.94 -9.87
C ALA A 112 -3.61 -4.32 -9.22
N PHE A 113 -2.68 -4.43 -8.27
CA PHE A 113 -2.47 -5.67 -7.50
C PHE A 113 -3.68 -5.99 -6.61
N ALA A 114 -4.19 -5.01 -5.86
CA ALA A 114 -5.36 -5.23 -5.00
C ALA A 114 -6.59 -5.67 -5.79
N GLN A 115 -6.80 -5.13 -6.99
CA GLN A 115 -7.87 -5.57 -7.88
C GLN A 115 -7.69 -7.02 -8.35
N ARG A 116 -6.47 -7.43 -8.71
CA ARG A 116 -6.15 -8.79 -9.17
C ARG A 116 -6.22 -9.83 -8.06
N LEU A 117 -5.84 -9.45 -6.86
CA LEU A 117 -5.75 -10.33 -5.70
C LEU A 117 -7.02 -10.30 -4.83
N HIS A 118 -7.97 -9.42 -5.12
CA HIS A 118 -9.14 -9.13 -4.27
C HIS A 118 -8.73 -8.72 -2.84
N ALA A 119 -7.65 -7.92 -2.75
CA ALA A 119 -7.10 -7.45 -1.50
C ALA A 119 -7.67 -6.08 -1.09
N VAL A 120 -7.58 -5.76 0.19
CA VAL A 120 -7.68 -4.39 0.70
C VAL A 120 -6.26 -3.82 0.87
N ILE A 121 -6.15 -2.49 0.91
CA ILE A 121 -4.87 -1.79 0.94
C ILE A 121 -4.62 -1.24 2.34
N ASP A 122 -3.57 -1.73 3.00
CA ASP A 122 -3.03 -1.15 4.21
C ASP A 122 -2.05 -0.03 3.83
N PHE A 123 -2.30 1.17 4.32
CA PHE A 123 -1.46 2.35 4.04
C PHE A 123 -0.26 2.48 4.98
N ASP A 124 -0.02 1.50 5.84
CA ASP A 124 1.09 1.46 6.81
C ASP A 124 1.14 2.69 7.73
N GLY A 125 -0.02 3.30 7.97
CA GLY A 125 -0.17 4.45 8.85
C GLY A 125 -1.44 5.25 8.61
N VAL A 126 -1.47 6.46 9.16
CA VAL A 126 -2.61 7.38 9.08
C VAL A 126 -2.42 8.34 7.92
N LEU A 127 -3.22 8.19 6.88
CA LEU A 127 -3.19 9.08 5.72
C LEU A 127 -3.52 10.52 6.11
N GLY A 128 -2.73 11.47 5.57
CA GLY A 128 -2.91 12.90 5.86
C GLY A 128 -2.44 13.33 7.25
N PHE A 129 -1.97 12.40 8.08
CA PHE A 129 -1.40 12.72 9.38
C PHE A 129 0.07 13.17 9.23
N THR A 130 0.41 14.25 9.92
CA THR A 130 1.80 14.71 10.04
C THR A 130 2.16 14.73 11.52
N PRO A 131 3.12 13.92 11.96
CA PRO A 131 3.56 13.94 13.34
C PRO A 131 4.00 15.34 13.75
N GLY A 132 3.43 15.85 14.83
CA GLY A 132 3.73 17.14 15.44
C GLY A 132 3.98 16.99 16.93
N ASP A 133 3.88 18.10 17.65
CA ASP A 133 3.91 18.06 19.12
C ASP A 133 2.71 17.29 19.66
N ARG A 134 2.93 16.53 20.74
CA ARG A 134 1.88 15.70 21.41
C ARG A 134 0.59 16.48 21.73
N ALA A 135 0.69 17.79 21.93
CA ALA A 135 -0.46 18.66 22.18
C ALA A 135 -1.35 18.88 20.92
N GLU A 136 -0.79 18.73 19.72
CA GLU A 136 -1.47 18.93 18.44
C GLU A 136 -1.93 17.62 17.81
N GLU A 137 -1.44 16.48 18.30
CA GLU A 137 -1.66 15.15 17.74
C GLU A 137 -3.16 14.81 17.58
N ALA A 138 -3.98 15.11 18.59
CA ALA A 138 -5.42 14.85 18.52
C ALA A 138 -6.12 15.70 17.44
N ALA A 139 -5.68 16.93 17.23
CA ALA A 139 -6.23 17.81 16.21
C ALA A 139 -5.78 17.37 14.81
N GLU A 140 -4.53 16.94 14.66
CA GLU A 140 -4.00 16.37 13.42
C GLU A 140 -4.73 15.07 13.04
N LEU A 141 -4.92 14.17 14.01
CA LEU A 141 -5.67 12.94 13.80
C LEU A 141 -7.13 13.22 13.40
N ALA A 142 -7.78 14.22 14.02
CA ALA A 142 -9.12 14.64 13.64
C ALA A 142 -9.17 15.18 12.19
N ARG A 143 -8.15 15.95 11.76
CA ARG A 143 -8.02 16.43 10.38
C ARG A 143 -7.83 15.28 9.39
N ALA A 144 -6.95 14.34 9.71
CA ALA A 144 -6.70 13.15 8.89
C ALA A 144 -7.99 12.32 8.72
N ARG A 145 -8.75 12.09 9.78
CA ARG A 145 -10.05 11.41 9.74
C ARG A 145 -11.08 12.16 8.88
N ALA A 146 -11.15 13.48 9.02
CA ALA A 146 -12.06 14.30 8.20
C ALA A 146 -11.69 14.23 6.71
N LEU A 147 -10.40 14.27 6.37
CA LEU A 147 -9.90 14.11 5.01
C LEU A 147 -10.32 12.75 4.44
N VAL A 148 -10.02 11.67 5.14
CA VAL A 148 -10.35 10.31 4.72
C VAL A 148 -11.87 10.14 4.55
N ALA A 149 -12.69 10.66 5.48
CA ALA A 149 -14.15 10.58 5.42
C ALA A 149 -14.76 11.43 4.29
N SER A 150 -14.02 12.37 3.72
CA SER A 150 -14.48 13.20 2.59
C SER A 150 -14.35 12.51 1.23
N LEU A 151 -13.61 11.40 1.14
CA LEU A 151 -13.34 10.69 -0.09
C LEU A 151 -14.29 9.50 -0.29
N PRO A 152 -14.63 9.15 -1.54
CA PRO A 152 -15.39 7.95 -1.84
C PRO A 152 -14.65 6.66 -1.44
N GLY A 153 -15.40 5.62 -1.14
CA GLY A 153 -14.88 4.31 -0.74
C GLY A 153 -14.97 4.10 0.76
N THR A 154 -14.36 3.02 1.23
CA THR A 154 -14.37 2.63 2.64
C THR A 154 -12.94 2.59 3.17
N VAL A 155 -12.71 3.26 4.29
CA VAL A 155 -11.48 3.15 5.07
C VAL A 155 -11.84 2.68 6.47
N ARG A 156 -11.04 1.77 7.01
CA ARG A 156 -11.13 1.28 8.38
C ARG A 156 -9.86 1.67 9.13
N GLU A 157 -10.02 2.02 10.39
CA GLU A 157 -8.91 2.15 11.31
C GLU A 157 -8.65 0.79 11.95
N VAL A 158 -7.42 0.30 11.85
CA VAL A 158 -6.93 -0.89 12.52
C VAL A 158 -5.97 -0.44 13.60
N SER A 159 -6.28 -0.75 14.85
CA SER A 159 -5.39 -0.41 15.96
C SER A 159 -4.42 -1.55 16.22
N TYR A 160 -3.19 -1.21 16.55
CA TYR A 160 -2.11 -2.13 16.87
C TYR A 160 -1.29 -1.65 18.09
N ASP A 161 -0.60 -2.58 18.76
CA ASP A 161 0.28 -2.26 19.88
C ASP A 161 1.62 -1.72 19.38
N THR A 162 2.08 -0.63 19.93
CA THR A 162 3.39 -0.02 19.61
C THR A 162 4.53 -0.56 20.46
N GLY A 163 4.27 -1.56 21.32
CA GLY A 163 5.26 -2.23 22.17
C GLY A 163 5.51 -1.54 23.53
N GLY A 164 4.86 -0.42 23.82
CA GLY A 164 4.99 0.32 25.10
C GLY A 164 3.73 0.30 25.97
N GLY A 165 2.71 -0.46 25.59
CA GLY A 165 1.37 -0.42 26.17
C GLY A 165 0.50 0.69 25.56
N ASP A 166 1.04 1.47 24.65
CA ASP A 166 0.29 2.43 23.84
C ASP A 166 -0.22 1.73 22.57
N ARG A 167 -1.37 2.16 22.08
CA ARG A 167 -1.93 1.69 20.80
C ARG A 167 -1.94 2.82 19.78
N TRP A 168 -1.64 2.48 18.54
CA TRP A 168 -1.75 3.38 17.41
C TRP A 168 -2.73 2.84 16.38
N ILE A 169 -2.97 3.57 15.31
CA ILE A 169 -3.88 3.15 14.25
C ILE A 169 -3.19 3.25 12.89
N ARG A 170 -3.64 2.40 11.96
CA ARG A 170 -3.37 2.51 10.54
C ARG A 170 -4.68 2.55 9.76
N HIS A 171 -4.66 3.15 8.60
CA HIS A 171 -5.79 3.16 7.68
C HIS A 171 -5.69 1.96 6.73
N VAL A 172 -6.80 1.24 6.57
CA VAL A 172 -6.94 0.17 5.59
C VAL A 172 -8.13 0.48 4.70
N GLY A 173 -7.89 0.66 3.40
CA GLY A 173 -8.88 1.12 2.44
C GLY A 173 -9.23 0.11 1.36
N ASP A 174 -10.39 0.32 0.72
CA ASP A 174 -10.80 -0.42 -0.45
C ASP A 174 -10.27 0.21 -1.76
N LEU A 175 -10.52 -0.45 -2.88
CA LEU A 175 -10.12 -0.01 -4.22
C LEU A 175 -10.72 1.35 -4.60
N GLN A 176 -11.97 1.61 -4.19
CA GLN A 176 -12.66 2.85 -4.50
C GLN A 176 -12.00 4.03 -3.77
N PHE A 177 -11.64 3.82 -2.50
CA PHE A 177 -10.93 4.83 -1.73
C PHE A 177 -9.54 5.12 -2.33
N LEU A 178 -8.72 4.11 -2.61
CA LEU A 178 -7.40 4.33 -3.20
C LEU A 178 -7.52 5.05 -4.55
N SER A 179 -8.49 4.68 -5.39
CA SER A 179 -8.73 5.36 -6.67
C SER A 179 -9.05 6.84 -6.49
N ALA A 180 -9.82 7.21 -5.47
CA ALA A 180 -10.12 8.61 -5.16
C ALA A 180 -8.91 9.33 -4.55
N TRP A 181 -8.17 8.67 -3.65
CA TRP A 181 -6.96 9.21 -3.03
C TRP A 181 -5.86 9.51 -4.05
N LEU A 182 -5.67 8.64 -5.05
CA LEU A 182 -4.74 8.87 -6.17
C LEU A 182 -5.01 10.16 -6.95
N GLN A 183 -6.24 10.65 -6.95
CA GLN A 183 -6.64 11.90 -7.63
C GLN A 183 -6.60 13.12 -6.71
N HIS A 184 -6.35 12.91 -5.42
CA HIS A 184 -6.30 14.01 -4.46
C HIS A 184 -5.01 14.84 -4.64
N PRO A 185 -5.06 16.20 -4.57
CA PRO A 185 -3.89 17.05 -4.75
C PRO A 185 -2.76 16.76 -3.75
N ASP A 186 -3.11 16.33 -2.54
CA ASP A 186 -2.15 15.97 -1.49
C ASP A 186 -1.78 14.48 -1.50
N PHE A 187 -2.04 13.78 -2.63
CA PHE A 187 -1.75 12.36 -2.72
C PHE A 187 -0.30 12.05 -2.39
N ARG A 188 -0.13 11.24 -1.38
CA ARG A 188 1.12 10.56 -1.01
C ARG A 188 0.79 9.30 -0.20
N LEU A 189 1.65 8.33 -0.28
CA LEU A 189 1.63 7.16 0.59
C LEU A 189 2.47 7.43 1.83
N VAL A 190 2.16 6.76 2.93
CA VAL A 190 2.92 6.87 4.17
C VAL A 190 4.34 6.30 3.94
N LYS A 191 5.30 6.73 4.74
CA LYS A 191 6.71 6.39 4.57
C LYS A 191 7.31 6.03 5.93
#